data_6784029c365fdcd875867ec563f1d3fb
#
_entry.id   6784029c365fdcd875867ec563f1d3fb
#
_cell.length_a   1.000
_cell.length_b   1.000
_cell.length_c   1.000
_cell.angle_alpha   90.00
_cell.angle_beta   90.00
_cell.angle_gamma   90.00
#
_symmetry.space_group_name_H-M   'P 1'
#
loop_
_entity.id
_entity.type
_entity.pdbx_description
1 polymer ?
#
loop_
_entity_poly.entity_id
_entity_poly.type
_entity_poly.pdbx_seq_one_letter_code
_entity_poly.pdbx_strand_id
1 'polypeptide(L)'
;MGSLDSVELLPEPDDSRILSAIDPSAVGFQDDWRAEVTGWAPAMPTPIKRVRGRKFLVTNGILFAIFAVLILWIWQSGYLIVDLPPAKSEWAAEQAGFSDDNLEGLTGEGVKVCIVDTGIDLSNPAFSGVNVVFKDMIGDSSTPVDYGFLAHGTLMSGLLIAQSHQIGMSPNIQLGMVAALGDDGSGKNTADESDVAQAINWCIETFGADIISLSLGGTQNDGMMREGPSASVTRKAVDMGIFVVAAAGNDGGIDDDGRVSVPSNVARAISVGASTRGGDVWENSSLGSQIMPNGEQRTNPNMKPEIIAPGEGIISTGRGDSWYSSSGTSDATVFVTAALALILEDQPRMKPNPQS
;
A
#
# COMPACT_ATOMS: atom_id res chain seq x y z
N MET A 1 36.85 -44.69 21.91
CA MET A 1 37.87 -44.54 20.85
C MET A 1 38.99 -45.47 21.21
N GLY A 2 38.96 -46.68 20.64
CA GLY A 2 40.05 -47.65 20.81
C GLY A 2 41.22 -47.20 19.95
N SER A 3 42.42 -47.24 20.54
CA SER A 3 43.68 -46.97 19.87
C SER A 3 43.87 -47.99 18.73
N LEU A 4 44.20 -47.51 17.55
CA LEU A 4 44.56 -48.33 16.40
C LEU A 4 45.99 -48.95 16.52
N ASP A 5 46.64 -48.78 17.67
CA ASP A 5 48.01 -49.20 17.89
C ASP A 5 48.15 -50.70 18.13
N SER A 6 47.08 -51.49 17.99
CA SER A 6 47.12 -52.97 18.19
C SER A 6 46.57 -53.76 16.98
N VAL A 7 46.61 -53.18 15.80
CA VAL A 7 46.29 -53.97 14.61
C VAL A 7 47.51 -54.71 14.17
N GLU A 8 47.62 -55.98 14.59
CA GLU A 8 48.62 -56.93 14.11
C GLU A 8 48.27 -57.26 12.63
N LEU A 9 49.24 -56.96 11.75
CA LEU A 9 49.12 -57.40 10.34
C LEU A 9 49.21 -58.92 10.36
N LEU A 10 48.13 -59.58 9.91
CA LEU A 10 48.12 -60.97 9.67
C LEU A 10 49.29 -61.33 8.67
N PRO A 11 50.10 -62.36 8.92
CA PRO A 11 51.16 -62.73 7.98
C PRO A 11 50.49 -63.03 6.60
N GLU A 12 51.20 -62.63 5.54
CA GLU A 12 50.79 -62.97 4.21
C GLU A 12 50.59 -64.48 4.08
N PRO A 13 49.51 -64.94 3.51
CA PRO A 13 49.28 -66.38 3.34
C PRO A 13 50.31 -66.97 2.38
N ASP A 14 50.94 -68.06 2.81
CA ASP A 14 51.96 -68.83 2.03
C ASP A 14 51.32 -69.50 0.80
N ASP A 15 50.06 -69.38 0.58
CA ASP A 15 49.34 -69.98 -0.56
C ASP A 15 49.46 -69.13 -1.80
N SER A 16 50.32 -69.57 -2.72
CA SER A 16 50.59 -68.86 -3.97
C SER A 16 49.31 -68.60 -4.83
N ARG A 17 48.23 -69.36 -4.61
CA ARG A 17 47.01 -69.18 -5.32
C ARG A 17 46.27 -67.89 -4.89
N ILE A 18 46.45 -67.49 -3.64
CA ILE A 18 45.85 -66.28 -3.09
C ILE A 18 46.55 -65.06 -3.66
N LEU A 19 47.87 -65.11 -3.75
CA LEU A 19 48.67 -64.02 -4.32
C LEU A 19 48.45 -63.90 -5.83
N SER A 20 48.22 -65.02 -6.53
CA SER A 20 47.95 -64.96 -7.97
C SER A 20 46.56 -64.48 -8.30
N ALA A 21 45.62 -64.49 -7.35
CA ALA A 21 44.31 -63.93 -7.53
C ALA A 21 44.25 -62.38 -7.61
N ILE A 22 45.35 -61.72 -7.27
CA ILE A 22 45.50 -60.27 -7.41
C ILE A 22 45.85 -59.85 -8.83
N ASP A 23 46.50 -60.78 -9.59
CA ASP A 23 46.83 -60.59 -11.00
C ASP A 23 45.76 -61.28 -11.89
N PRO A 24 44.94 -60.52 -12.64
CA PRO A 24 43.92 -61.10 -13.49
C PRO A 24 44.46 -61.99 -14.60
N SER A 25 45.75 -61.89 -14.90
CA SER A 25 46.43 -62.77 -15.89
C SER A 25 46.98 -64.04 -15.32
N ALA A 26 46.98 -64.20 -14.01
CA ALA A 26 47.53 -65.36 -13.35
C ALA A 26 46.58 -66.59 -13.44
N VAL A 27 47.14 -67.76 -13.57
CA VAL A 27 46.35 -68.99 -13.59
C VAL A 27 45.68 -69.21 -12.23
N GLY A 28 44.35 -69.28 -12.23
CA GLY A 28 43.56 -69.45 -11.02
C GLY A 28 42.85 -68.22 -10.55
N PHE A 29 43.02 -67.06 -11.21
CA PHE A 29 42.21 -65.87 -10.96
C PHE A 29 40.72 -66.13 -11.29
N GLN A 30 39.85 -65.80 -10.33
CA GLN A 30 38.39 -65.83 -10.51
C GLN A 30 37.82 -64.58 -9.91
N ASP A 31 36.78 -64.03 -10.49
CA ASP A 31 36.16 -62.79 -10.03
C ASP A 31 35.53 -62.94 -8.61
N ASP A 32 35.26 -64.16 -8.19
CA ASP A 32 34.66 -64.49 -6.90
C ASP A 32 35.65 -65.11 -5.89
N TRP A 33 36.94 -65.10 -6.19
CA TRP A 33 37.97 -65.71 -5.35
C TRP A 33 37.93 -65.30 -3.86
N ARG A 34 37.46 -64.13 -3.55
CA ARG A 34 37.28 -63.64 -2.18
C ARG A 34 36.19 -64.43 -1.44
N ALA A 35 35.15 -64.88 -2.13
CA ALA A 35 34.09 -65.67 -1.53
C ALA A 35 34.60 -67.08 -1.18
N GLU A 36 35.53 -67.67 -2.00
CA GLU A 36 36.14 -68.98 -1.72
C GLU A 36 37.12 -68.94 -0.53
N VAL A 37 37.91 -67.87 -0.40
CA VAL A 37 38.94 -67.73 0.65
C VAL A 37 38.36 -67.14 1.93
N THR A 38 37.51 -66.19 1.87
CA THR A 38 36.99 -65.44 3.01
C THR A 38 35.59 -65.81 3.43
N GLY A 39 34.89 -66.65 2.64
CA GLY A 39 33.49 -66.94 2.83
C GLY A 39 32.53 -65.75 2.55
N TRP A 40 33.09 -64.66 2.01
CA TRP A 40 32.34 -63.46 1.68
C TRP A 40 32.08 -63.43 0.16
N ALA A 41 30.80 -63.57 -0.21
CA ALA A 41 30.36 -63.35 -1.57
C ALA A 41 29.96 -61.88 -1.71
N PRO A 42 30.53 -61.11 -2.66
CA PRO A 42 29.99 -59.84 -2.95
C PRO A 42 28.51 -59.98 -3.29
N ALA A 43 27.67 -59.25 -2.59
CA ALA A 43 26.25 -59.22 -2.91
C ALA A 43 26.11 -58.99 -4.42
N MET A 44 25.56 -59.97 -5.15
CA MET A 44 25.27 -59.74 -6.57
C MET A 44 24.49 -58.43 -6.65
N PRO A 45 24.91 -57.48 -7.49
CA PRO A 45 24.14 -56.28 -7.68
C PRO A 45 22.76 -56.75 -8.10
N THR A 46 21.80 -56.61 -7.18
CA THR A 46 20.41 -56.91 -7.51
C THR A 46 20.12 -56.09 -8.74
N PRO A 47 19.71 -56.69 -9.85
CA PRO A 47 19.41 -55.92 -11.04
C PRO A 47 18.39 -54.88 -10.59
N ILE A 48 18.81 -53.64 -10.53
CA ILE A 48 17.89 -52.55 -10.30
C ILE A 48 16.90 -52.66 -11.45
N LYS A 49 15.76 -53.31 -11.20
CA LYS A 49 14.67 -53.38 -12.16
C LYS A 49 14.34 -51.93 -12.44
N ARG A 50 14.93 -51.33 -13.46
CA ARG A 50 14.48 -50.09 -14.07
C ARG A 50 13.07 -50.29 -14.68
N VAL A 51 12.14 -50.78 -13.90
CA VAL A 51 10.72 -50.87 -14.26
C VAL A 51 10.02 -49.54 -14.03
N ARG A 52 10.73 -48.57 -13.50
CA ARG A 52 10.15 -47.25 -13.25
C ARG A 52 10.10 -46.27 -14.45
N GLY A 53 10.83 -46.56 -15.55
CA GLY A 53 11.03 -45.52 -16.56
C GLY A 53 9.75 -45.10 -17.29
N ARG A 54 8.96 -46.01 -17.78
CA ARG A 54 7.86 -45.65 -18.71
C ARG A 54 6.52 -45.44 -17.99
N LYS A 55 6.15 -46.26 -17.04
CA LYS A 55 4.90 -46.09 -16.27
C LYS A 55 5.01 -44.89 -15.35
N PHE A 56 6.14 -44.67 -14.68
CA PHE A 56 6.40 -43.50 -13.82
C PHE A 56 6.41 -42.19 -14.61
N LEU A 57 7.04 -42.17 -15.81
CA LEU A 57 7.02 -41.01 -16.70
C LEU A 57 5.60 -40.70 -17.22
N VAL A 58 4.83 -41.74 -17.59
CA VAL A 58 3.47 -41.55 -18.06
C VAL A 58 2.55 -41.08 -16.93
N THR A 59 2.65 -41.69 -15.75
CA THR A 59 1.80 -41.32 -14.60
C THR A 59 2.13 -39.89 -14.11
N ASN A 60 3.42 -39.55 -13.98
CA ASN A 60 3.79 -38.20 -13.61
C ASN A 60 3.50 -37.18 -14.72
N GLY A 61 3.62 -37.54 -15.98
CA GLY A 61 3.21 -36.72 -17.11
C GLY A 61 1.71 -36.42 -17.10
N ILE A 62 0.89 -37.41 -16.81
CA ILE A 62 -0.57 -37.23 -16.67
C ILE A 62 -0.89 -36.35 -15.44
N LEU A 63 -0.25 -36.61 -14.30
CA LEU A 63 -0.43 -35.77 -13.09
C LEU A 63 0.00 -34.33 -13.33
N PHE A 64 1.13 -34.12 -14.00
CA PHE A 64 1.60 -32.78 -14.37
C PHE A 64 0.64 -32.07 -15.34
N ALA A 65 0.11 -32.82 -16.33
CA ALA A 65 -0.87 -32.26 -17.27
C ALA A 65 -2.18 -31.87 -16.55
N ILE A 66 -2.68 -32.74 -15.65
CA ILE A 66 -3.86 -32.44 -14.83
C ILE A 66 -3.60 -31.20 -13.98
N PHE A 67 -2.44 -31.12 -13.33
CA PHE A 67 -2.06 -29.96 -12.48
C PHE A 67 -1.93 -28.68 -13.29
N ALA A 68 -1.32 -28.74 -14.48
CA ALA A 68 -1.23 -27.60 -15.40
C ALA A 68 -2.61 -27.14 -15.91
N VAL A 69 -3.49 -28.08 -16.25
CA VAL A 69 -4.87 -27.78 -16.65
C VAL A 69 -5.65 -27.18 -15.47
N LEU A 70 -5.44 -27.68 -14.26
CA LEU A 70 -6.07 -27.17 -13.05
C LEU A 70 -5.60 -25.75 -12.74
N ILE A 71 -4.30 -25.46 -12.87
CA ILE A 71 -3.74 -24.11 -12.72
C ILE A 71 -4.31 -23.18 -13.79
N LEU A 72 -4.34 -23.60 -15.06
CA LEU A 72 -4.92 -22.81 -16.15
C LEU A 72 -6.42 -22.57 -15.94
N TRP A 73 -7.14 -23.58 -15.46
CA TRP A 73 -8.56 -23.43 -15.14
C TRP A 73 -8.80 -22.47 -13.98
N ILE A 74 -8.01 -22.60 -12.90
CA ILE A 74 -8.04 -21.68 -11.76
C ILE A 74 -7.66 -20.25 -12.22
N TRP A 75 -6.69 -20.10 -13.14
CA TRP A 75 -6.36 -18.81 -13.73
C TRP A 75 -7.51 -18.24 -14.57
N GLN A 76 -8.09 -19.04 -15.48
CA GLN A 76 -9.20 -18.58 -16.32
C GLN A 76 -10.50 -18.35 -15.54
N SER A 77 -10.70 -19.03 -14.42
CA SER A 77 -11.86 -18.85 -13.56
C SER A 77 -11.77 -17.61 -12.66
N GLY A 78 -10.65 -16.88 -12.70
CA GLY A 78 -10.42 -15.72 -11.82
C GLY A 78 -10.09 -16.09 -10.37
N TYR A 79 -10.10 -17.35 -9.98
CA TYR A 79 -9.75 -17.77 -8.61
C TYR A 79 -8.28 -17.55 -8.23
N LEU A 80 -7.37 -17.38 -9.21
CA LEU A 80 -5.97 -17.02 -8.97
C LEU A 80 -5.70 -15.53 -9.25
N ILE A 81 -6.61 -14.86 -9.94
CA ILE A 81 -6.69 -13.41 -9.84
C ILE A 81 -7.50 -13.19 -8.56
N VAL A 82 -6.85 -13.37 -7.45
CA VAL A 82 -7.28 -12.75 -6.23
C VAL A 82 -7.30 -11.28 -6.58
N ASP A 83 -8.44 -10.61 -6.51
CA ASP A 83 -8.50 -9.18 -6.37
C ASP A 83 -7.78 -8.86 -5.06
N LEU A 84 -6.44 -8.85 -5.14
CA LEU A 84 -5.58 -8.65 -3.99
C LEU A 84 -5.72 -7.25 -3.41
N PRO A 85 -6.07 -6.21 -4.19
CA PRO A 85 -6.17 -4.86 -3.66
C PRO A 85 -7.15 -4.70 -2.50
N PRO A 86 -8.43 -5.06 -2.62
CA PRO A 86 -9.40 -4.84 -1.54
C PRO A 86 -9.02 -5.57 -0.26
N ALA A 87 -8.66 -6.85 -0.38
CA ALA A 87 -8.31 -7.67 0.76
C ALA A 87 -7.09 -7.16 1.56
N LYS A 88 -6.16 -6.44 0.90
CA LYS A 88 -4.98 -5.91 1.59
C LYS A 88 -5.25 -4.64 2.39
N SER A 89 -6.25 -3.86 2.02
CA SER A 89 -6.60 -2.61 2.69
C SER A 89 -7.88 -2.71 3.52
N GLU A 90 -8.55 -3.85 3.54
CA GLU A 90 -9.74 -4.11 4.36
C GLU A 90 -9.50 -3.77 5.85
N TRP A 91 -8.32 -4.11 6.36
CA TRP A 91 -7.91 -3.75 7.72
C TRP A 91 -7.99 -2.25 7.99
N ALA A 92 -7.70 -1.41 7.00
CA ALA A 92 -7.72 0.04 7.14
C ALA A 92 -9.15 0.57 7.25
N ALA A 93 -10.05 0.05 6.42
CA ALA A 93 -11.47 0.36 6.51
C ALA A 93 -12.06 -0.10 7.86
N GLU A 94 -11.75 -1.32 8.29
CA GLU A 94 -12.17 -1.84 9.60
C GLU A 94 -11.64 -0.99 10.76
N GLN A 95 -10.34 -0.65 10.74
CA GLN A 95 -9.71 0.16 11.79
C GLN A 95 -10.29 1.56 11.85
N ALA A 96 -10.66 2.14 10.73
CA ALA A 96 -11.30 3.45 10.63
C ALA A 96 -12.83 3.42 10.87
N GLY A 97 -13.41 2.24 11.11
CA GLY A 97 -14.84 2.08 11.43
C GLY A 97 -15.76 2.03 10.20
N PHE A 98 -15.23 1.85 9.00
CA PHE A 98 -16.00 1.70 7.75
C PHE A 98 -16.46 0.25 7.55
N SER A 99 -17.13 -0.34 8.54
CA SER A 99 -17.82 -1.62 8.41
C SER A 99 -19.30 -1.41 8.16
N ASP A 100 -19.94 -2.30 7.41
CA ASP A 100 -21.38 -2.22 7.09
C ASP A 100 -22.26 -2.06 8.34
N ASP A 101 -21.88 -2.73 9.43
CA ASP A 101 -22.60 -2.65 10.71
C ASP A 101 -22.53 -1.26 11.36
N ASN A 102 -21.49 -0.48 11.08
CA ASN A 102 -21.30 0.87 11.64
C ASN A 102 -21.92 1.97 10.76
N LEU A 103 -22.03 1.73 9.45
CA LEU A 103 -22.40 2.77 8.50
C LEU A 103 -23.91 2.98 8.35
N GLU A 104 -24.74 2.03 8.79
CA GLU A 104 -26.22 2.13 8.73
C GLU A 104 -26.74 2.49 7.32
N GLY A 105 -25.98 2.19 6.26
CA GLY A 105 -26.30 2.51 4.88
C GLY A 105 -25.89 3.93 4.43
N LEU A 106 -25.13 4.67 5.22
CA LEU A 106 -24.57 5.97 4.82
C LEU A 106 -23.54 5.79 3.70
N THR A 107 -23.56 6.70 2.75
CA THR A 107 -22.74 6.66 1.52
C THR A 107 -22.14 8.02 1.15
N GLY A 108 -22.38 9.04 1.94
CA GLY A 108 -22.00 10.44 1.65
C GLY A 108 -23.00 11.18 0.75
N GLU A 109 -24.23 10.65 0.59
CA GLU A 109 -25.21 11.25 -0.30
C GLU A 109 -25.57 12.69 0.12
N GLY A 110 -25.57 13.60 -0.86
CA GLY A 110 -25.90 15.01 -0.64
C GLY A 110 -24.73 15.87 -0.13
N VAL A 111 -23.59 15.29 0.19
CA VAL A 111 -22.40 16.01 0.69
C VAL A 111 -21.46 16.36 -0.48
N LYS A 112 -20.98 17.60 -0.49
CA LYS A 112 -20.03 18.12 -1.48
C LYS A 112 -18.60 18.08 -0.94
N VAL A 113 -17.76 17.21 -1.49
CA VAL A 113 -16.34 17.13 -1.16
C VAL A 113 -15.51 17.65 -2.32
N CYS A 114 -14.60 18.58 -2.04
CA CYS A 114 -13.66 19.10 -3.03
C CYS A 114 -12.24 18.61 -2.69
N ILE A 115 -11.60 17.93 -3.63
CA ILE A 115 -10.19 17.51 -3.52
C ILE A 115 -9.33 18.47 -4.34
N VAL A 116 -8.25 18.97 -3.75
CA VAL A 116 -7.18 19.68 -4.45
C VAL A 116 -5.97 18.78 -4.50
N ASP A 117 -5.63 18.29 -5.70
CA ASP A 117 -4.59 17.28 -5.91
C ASP A 117 -4.04 17.34 -7.35
N THR A 118 -3.54 16.23 -7.86
CA THR A 118 -2.98 16.14 -9.22
C THR A 118 -4.02 15.94 -10.33
N GLY A 119 -5.30 15.78 -9.96
CA GLY A 119 -6.39 15.48 -10.87
C GLY A 119 -6.96 14.09 -10.68
N ILE A 120 -7.68 13.56 -11.67
CA ILE A 120 -8.29 12.23 -11.64
C ILE A 120 -8.33 11.62 -13.02
N ASP A 121 -7.98 10.34 -13.12
CA ASP A 121 -8.15 9.50 -14.31
C ASP A 121 -9.38 8.60 -14.15
N LEU A 122 -10.48 8.97 -14.79
CA LEU A 122 -11.74 8.22 -14.78
C LEU A 122 -11.73 6.98 -15.69
N SER A 123 -10.62 6.67 -16.36
CA SER A 123 -10.52 5.46 -17.18
C SER A 123 -10.39 4.17 -16.34
N ASN A 124 -10.11 4.28 -15.05
CA ASN A 124 -10.12 3.13 -14.17
C ASN A 124 -11.56 2.60 -14.00
N PRO A 125 -11.79 1.28 -14.20
CA PRO A 125 -13.13 0.67 -14.10
C PRO A 125 -13.82 0.91 -12.76
N ALA A 126 -13.06 1.14 -11.69
CA ALA A 126 -13.61 1.45 -10.36
C ALA A 126 -14.39 2.76 -10.31
N PHE A 127 -14.21 3.65 -11.29
CA PHE A 127 -14.98 4.89 -11.42
C PHE A 127 -16.15 4.79 -12.40
N SER A 128 -16.56 3.59 -12.76
CA SER A 128 -17.70 3.41 -13.68
C SER A 128 -18.97 4.07 -13.13
N GLY A 129 -19.54 5.00 -13.89
CA GLY A 129 -20.75 5.74 -13.50
C GLY A 129 -20.51 6.95 -12.58
N VAL A 130 -19.29 7.21 -12.17
CA VAL A 130 -18.93 8.37 -11.34
C VAL A 130 -18.94 9.66 -12.17
N ASN A 131 -19.55 10.70 -11.62
CA ASN A 131 -19.52 12.06 -12.17
C ASN A 131 -18.69 12.96 -11.26
N VAL A 132 -17.74 13.70 -11.85
CA VAL A 132 -16.86 14.62 -11.16
C VAL A 132 -16.98 16.02 -11.75
N VAL A 133 -17.09 17.02 -10.89
CA VAL A 133 -16.94 18.41 -11.29
C VAL A 133 -15.46 18.73 -11.31
N PHE A 134 -14.89 18.83 -12.51
CA PHE A 134 -13.46 18.95 -12.69
C PHE A 134 -13.03 20.39 -12.98
N LYS A 135 -11.91 20.79 -12.39
CA LYS A 135 -11.22 22.05 -12.68
C LYS A 135 -9.73 21.80 -12.90
N ASP A 136 -9.23 22.23 -14.04
CA ASP A 136 -7.82 22.21 -14.37
C ASP A 136 -7.19 23.57 -14.07
N MET A 137 -6.10 23.57 -13.29
CA MET A 137 -5.26 24.74 -12.98
C MET A 137 -3.84 24.62 -13.59
N ILE A 138 -3.51 23.44 -14.16
CA ILE A 138 -2.18 23.12 -14.71
C ILE A 138 -2.18 23.31 -16.22
N GLY A 139 -3.18 22.75 -16.88
CA GLY A 139 -3.39 22.80 -18.33
C GLY A 139 -4.71 23.48 -18.69
N ASP A 140 -5.18 23.18 -19.89
CA ASP A 140 -6.45 23.70 -20.41
C ASP A 140 -7.47 22.57 -20.66
N SER A 141 -7.36 21.45 -19.94
CA SER A 141 -8.26 20.33 -20.14
C SER A 141 -9.66 20.63 -19.60
N SER A 142 -10.66 20.39 -20.44
CA SER A 142 -12.08 20.43 -20.03
C SER A 142 -12.60 19.10 -19.52
N THR A 143 -11.79 18.04 -19.64
CA THR A 143 -12.13 16.68 -19.19
C THR A 143 -11.20 16.27 -18.06
N PRO A 144 -11.65 15.42 -17.11
CA PRO A 144 -10.82 14.92 -16.05
C PRO A 144 -9.52 14.29 -16.57
N VAL A 145 -8.41 14.69 -15.97
CA VAL A 145 -7.06 14.22 -16.26
C VAL A 145 -6.24 14.29 -14.96
N ASP A 146 -5.29 13.37 -14.79
CA ASP A 146 -4.36 13.35 -13.67
C ASP A 146 -2.95 13.66 -14.15
N TYR A 147 -2.32 14.69 -13.63
CA TYR A 147 -0.97 15.16 -13.98
C TYR A 147 0.11 14.63 -13.05
N GLY A 148 -0.27 13.85 -12.02
CA GLY A 148 0.62 13.47 -10.95
C GLY A 148 1.54 12.30 -11.27
N PHE A 149 2.65 12.25 -10.56
CA PHE A 149 3.43 11.03 -10.42
C PHE A 149 2.57 9.96 -9.75
N LEU A 150 2.53 8.75 -10.32
CA LEU A 150 1.70 7.62 -9.89
C LEU A 150 0.20 7.96 -9.77
N ALA A 151 -0.27 9.02 -10.43
CA ALA A 151 -1.68 9.43 -10.40
C ALA A 151 -2.23 9.59 -8.97
N HIS A 152 -1.56 10.42 -8.17
CA HIS A 152 -1.85 10.59 -6.75
C HIS A 152 -3.32 11.01 -6.50
N GLY A 153 -3.84 11.97 -7.24
CA GLY A 153 -5.24 12.39 -7.08
C GLY A 153 -6.25 11.30 -7.46
N THR A 154 -5.92 10.46 -8.46
CA THR A 154 -6.71 9.27 -8.81
C THR A 154 -6.73 8.27 -7.67
N LEU A 155 -5.59 8.04 -7.02
CA LEU A 155 -5.47 7.15 -5.88
C LEU A 155 -6.30 7.67 -4.69
N MET A 156 -6.19 8.95 -4.36
CA MET A 156 -6.98 9.59 -3.30
C MET A 156 -8.49 9.53 -3.61
N SER A 157 -8.87 9.82 -4.86
CA SER A 157 -10.27 9.71 -5.27
C SER A 157 -10.82 8.29 -5.16
N GLY A 158 -9.99 7.29 -5.47
CA GLY A 158 -10.39 5.89 -5.36
C GLY A 158 -10.79 5.48 -3.95
N LEU A 159 -10.01 5.88 -2.94
CA LEU A 159 -10.36 5.64 -1.53
C LEU A 159 -11.68 6.29 -1.14
N LEU A 160 -12.04 7.39 -1.77
CA LEU A 160 -13.24 8.14 -1.42
C LEU A 160 -14.49 7.65 -2.17
N ILE A 161 -14.40 7.45 -3.51
CA ILE A 161 -15.57 7.30 -4.38
C ILE A 161 -15.59 6.07 -5.30
N ALA A 162 -14.61 5.16 -5.21
CA ALA A 162 -14.62 3.97 -6.06
C ALA A 162 -15.91 3.17 -5.88
N GLN A 163 -16.52 2.75 -7.02
CA GLN A 163 -17.80 2.05 -7.04
C GLN A 163 -17.64 0.52 -7.00
N SER A 164 -16.42 0.04 -7.18
CA SER A 164 -16.13 -1.40 -7.19
C SER A 164 -15.16 -1.79 -6.07
N HIS A 165 -15.16 -3.06 -5.73
CA HIS A 165 -14.26 -3.66 -4.74
C HIS A 165 -14.38 -3.12 -3.32
N GLN A 166 -15.46 -2.41 -2.98
CA GLN A 166 -15.69 -1.83 -1.64
C GLN A 166 -14.54 -0.91 -1.14
N ILE A 167 -13.88 -0.22 -2.07
CA ILE A 167 -12.75 0.66 -1.74
C ILE A 167 -13.24 2.07 -1.41
N GLY A 168 -14.23 2.58 -2.16
CA GLY A 168 -14.77 3.91 -1.93
C GLY A 168 -15.57 3.97 -0.63
N MET A 169 -15.08 4.75 0.32
CA MET A 169 -15.67 4.86 1.66
C MET A 169 -16.88 5.79 1.72
N SER A 170 -17.04 6.67 0.71
CA SER A 170 -18.18 7.59 0.57
C SER A 170 -18.58 7.71 -0.90
N PRO A 171 -19.09 6.61 -1.51
CA PRO A 171 -19.21 6.48 -2.96
C PRO A 171 -20.24 7.42 -3.60
N ASN A 172 -21.16 8.00 -2.83
CA ASN A 172 -22.26 8.83 -3.34
C ASN A 172 -22.12 10.34 -3.05
N ILE A 173 -20.94 10.79 -2.61
CA ILE A 173 -20.66 12.21 -2.49
C ILE A 173 -20.70 12.90 -3.86
N GLN A 174 -20.91 14.21 -3.86
CA GLN A 174 -20.64 15.06 -5.01
C GLN A 174 -19.16 15.46 -4.99
N LEU A 175 -18.36 14.90 -5.89
CA LEU A 175 -16.93 15.19 -5.94
C LEU A 175 -16.61 16.36 -6.86
N GLY A 176 -15.94 17.37 -6.29
CA GLY A 176 -15.17 18.38 -7.02
C GLY A 176 -13.70 18.00 -7.00
N MET A 177 -13.05 17.95 -8.15
CA MET A 177 -11.62 17.68 -8.26
C MET A 177 -10.92 18.86 -8.92
N VAL A 178 -9.93 19.41 -8.27
CA VAL A 178 -9.07 20.46 -8.82
C VAL A 178 -7.67 19.90 -9.05
N ALA A 179 -7.27 19.82 -10.33
CA ALA A 179 -5.88 19.51 -10.69
C ALA A 179 -5.04 20.77 -10.51
N ALA A 180 -4.27 20.81 -9.43
CA ALA A 180 -3.42 21.95 -9.06
C ALA A 180 -1.95 21.56 -8.88
N LEU A 181 -1.64 20.23 -8.74
CA LEU A 181 -0.30 19.70 -8.60
C LEU A 181 0.06 18.83 -9.81
N GLY A 182 1.32 18.88 -10.23
CA GLY A 182 1.83 18.03 -11.30
C GLY A 182 3.17 17.40 -10.96
N ASP A 183 3.53 16.34 -11.70
CA ASP A 183 4.85 15.72 -11.63
C ASP A 183 5.92 16.71 -12.12
N ASP A 184 6.91 16.98 -11.32
CA ASP A 184 8.05 17.85 -11.65
C ASP A 184 9.12 17.14 -12.50
N GLY A 185 8.88 15.89 -12.88
CA GLY A 185 9.80 15.03 -13.62
C GLY A 185 10.85 14.36 -12.74
N SER A 186 10.88 14.61 -11.44
CA SER A 186 11.73 13.92 -10.47
C SER A 186 10.98 12.83 -9.69
N GLY A 187 9.68 12.65 -9.97
CA GLY A 187 8.79 11.77 -9.26
C GLY A 187 8.16 12.41 -8.01
N LYS A 188 8.09 13.73 -7.98
CA LYS A 188 7.40 14.48 -6.94
C LYS A 188 6.26 15.30 -7.54
N ASN A 189 5.14 15.33 -6.84
CA ASN A 189 4.02 16.19 -7.19
C ASN A 189 4.22 17.55 -6.54
N THR A 190 4.28 18.61 -7.35
CA THR A 190 4.55 19.98 -6.90
C THR A 190 3.55 20.97 -7.47
N ALA A 191 3.40 22.10 -6.80
CA ALA A 191 2.61 23.23 -7.25
C ALA A 191 3.17 24.53 -6.65
N ASP A 192 2.86 25.64 -7.29
CA ASP A 192 3.04 26.95 -6.65
C ASP A 192 1.97 27.16 -5.57
N GLU A 193 2.35 27.71 -4.43
CA GLU A 193 1.41 27.95 -3.30
C GLU A 193 0.24 28.85 -3.69
N SER A 194 0.46 29.76 -4.64
CA SER A 194 -0.61 30.60 -5.20
C SER A 194 -1.67 29.81 -5.99
N ASP A 195 -1.26 28.75 -6.69
CA ASP A 195 -2.16 27.91 -7.46
C ASP A 195 -2.98 27.00 -6.54
N VAL A 196 -2.36 26.48 -5.49
CA VAL A 196 -3.07 25.78 -4.41
C VAL A 196 -4.13 26.71 -3.76
N ALA A 197 -3.77 27.96 -3.48
CA ALA A 197 -4.71 28.94 -2.92
C ALA A 197 -5.89 29.24 -3.88
N GLN A 198 -5.64 29.36 -5.19
CA GLN A 198 -6.68 29.52 -6.19
C GLN A 198 -7.59 28.29 -6.29
N ALA A 199 -7.00 27.10 -6.22
CA ALA A 199 -7.75 25.83 -6.21
C ALA A 199 -8.67 25.73 -5.00
N ILE A 200 -8.19 26.06 -3.80
CA ILE A 200 -9.01 26.11 -2.58
C ILE A 200 -10.13 27.17 -2.73
N ASN A 201 -9.85 28.35 -3.29
CA ASN A 201 -10.89 29.35 -3.55
C ASN A 201 -11.96 28.86 -4.52
N TRP A 202 -11.57 28.10 -5.56
CA TRP A 202 -12.55 27.49 -6.47
C TRP A 202 -13.47 26.48 -5.74
N CYS A 203 -12.90 25.67 -4.83
CA CYS A 203 -13.69 24.78 -3.98
C CYS A 203 -14.72 25.54 -3.13
N ILE A 204 -14.33 26.71 -2.59
CA ILE A 204 -15.21 27.56 -1.77
C ILE A 204 -16.28 28.23 -2.63
N GLU A 205 -15.88 28.98 -3.65
CA GLU A 205 -16.74 29.98 -4.30
C GLU A 205 -17.50 29.41 -5.49
N THR A 206 -16.92 28.47 -6.21
CA THR A 206 -17.50 27.92 -7.45
C THR A 206 -18.17 26.57 -7.22
N PHE A 207 -17.50 25.64 -6.58
CA PHE A 207 -18.05 24.32 -6.30
C PHE A 207 -19.00 24.34 -5.10
N GLY A 208 -18.72 25.16 -4.07
CA GLY A 208 -19.53 25.28 -2.86
C GLY A 208 -19.41 24.03 -1.99
N ALA A 209 -18.16 23.66 -1.68
CA ALA A 209 -17.82 22.48 -0.90
C ALA A 209 -18.34 22.56 0.54
N ASP A 210 -18.80 21.43 1.09
CA ASP A 210 -19.00 21.23 2.52
C ASP A 210 -17.69 20.80 3.20
N ILE A 211 -16.88 20.01 2.48
CA ILE A 211 -15.57 19.53 2.92
C ILE A 211 -14.53 19.79 1.82
N ILE A 212 -13.36 20.30 2.20
CA ILE A 212 -12.19 20.41 1.32
C ILE A 212 -11.11 19.44 1.84
N SER A 213 -10.66 18.51 0.98
CA SER A 213 -9.62 17.53 1.27
C SER A 213 -8.30 17.94 0.61
N LEU A 214 -7.26 18.08 1.39
CA LEU A 214 -5.94 18.56 0.99
C LEU A 214 -4.88 17.49 1.30
N SER A 215 -4.73 16.50 0.42
CA SER A 215 -3.70 15.48 0.50
C SER A 215 -2.35 16.02 0.01
N LEU A 216 -2.01 17.21 0.42
CA LEU A 216 -0.82 17.99 0.03
C LEU A 216 -0.28 18.78 1.23
N GLY A 217 0.96 19.21 1.11
CA GLY A 217 1.54 20.08 2.11
C GLY A 217 2.91 20.60 1.70
N GLY A 218 3.23 21.79 2.19
CA GLY A 218 4.52 22.43 2.03
C GLY A 218 5.18 22.73 3.39
N THR A 219 6.48 22.97 3.36
CA THR A 219 7.23 23.38 4.54
C THR A 219 6.93 24.84 4.89
N GLN A 220 6.78 25.13 6.17
CA GLN A 220 6.67 26.50 6.64
C GLN A 220 8.04 27.18 6.54
N ASN A 221 8.14 28.25 5.76
CA ASN A 221 9.36 29.04 5.70
C ASN A 221 9.52 29.87 6.98
N ASP A 222 10.53 29.57 7.78
CA ASP A 222 10.95 30.36 8.94
C ASP A 222 11.41 31.73 8.47
N GLY A 223 10.71 32.75 8.87
CA GLY A 223 11.04 34.14 8.52
C GLY A 223 9.99 34.89 7.71
N MET A 224 8.95 34.24 7.24
CA MET A 224 7.80 34.96 6.70
C MET A 224 7.00 35.58 7.84
N MET A 225 6.94 36.90 7.87
CA MET A 225 6.10 37.67 8.83
C MET A 225 4.60 37.54 8.51
N ARG A 226 4.21 36.92 7.41
CA ARG A 226 2.84 36.77 6.96
C ARG A 226 2.55 35.28 6.62
N GLU A 227 1.35 34.89 6.92
CA GLU A 227 0.80 33.62 6.51
C GLU A 227 0.80 33.51 4.98
N GLY A 228 1.18 32.33 4.46
CA GLY A 228 1.19 32.07 3.04
C GLY A 228 -0.23 32.06 2.42
N PRO A 229 -0.32 32.15 1.08
CA PRO A 229 -1.60 32.20 0.38
C PRO A 229 -2.51 31.01 0.67
N SER A 230 -1.99 29.78 0.65
CA SER A 230 -2.76 28.56 0.88
C SER A 230 -3.34 28.51 2.30
N ALA A 231 -2.54 28.86 3.30
CA ALA A 231 -2.99 28.93 4.69
C ALA A 231 -4.06 30.01 4.90
N SER A 232 -3.88 31.19 4.27
CA SER A 232 -4.85 32.31 4.35
C SER A 232 -6.21 31.90 3.78
N VAL A 233 -6.25 31.21 2.63
CA VAL A 233 -7.51 30.77 2.01
C VAL A 233 -8.12 29.58 2.77
N THR A 234 -7.30 28.70 3.34
CA THR A 234 -7.76 27.65 4.24
C THR A 234 -8.47 28.23 5.45
N ARG A 235 -7.90 29.28 6.07
CA ARG A 235 -8.56 30.01 7.17
C ARG A 235 -9.91 30.57 6.73
N LYS A 236 -9.97 31.20 5.55
CA LYS A 236 -11.23 31.71 4.97
C LYS A 236 -12.26 30.59 4.85
N ALA A 237 -11.89 29.41 4.34
CA ALA A 237 -12.80 28.27 4.22
C ALA A 237 -13.38 27.85 5.57
N VAL A 238 -12.51 27.71 6.59
CA VAL A 238 -12.92 27.34 7.95
C VAL A 238 -13.83 28.43 8.56
N ASP A 239 -13.51 29.71 8.37
CA ASP A 239 -14.32 30.84 8.86
C ASP A 239 -15.71 30.90 8.19
N MET A 240 -15.81 30.41 6.95
CA MET A 240 -17.09 30.28 6.23
C MET A 240 -17.90 29.04 6.65
N GLY A 241 -17.35 28.19 7.52
CA GLY A 241 -18.02 27.00 8.01
C GLY A 241 -17.86 25.78 7.10
N ILE A 242 -16.79 25.76 6.30
CA ILE A 242 -16.37 24.61 5.49
C ILE A 242 -15.37 23.79 6.29
N PHE A 243 -15.54 22.48 6.33
CA PHE A 243 -14.53 21.60 6.93
C PHE A 243 -13.31 21.50 6.00
N VAL A 244 -12.12 21.71 6.55
CA VAL A 244 -10.87 21.48 5.82
C VAL A 244 -10.10 20.37 6.49
N VAL A 245 -9.87 19.28 5.76
CA VAL A 245 -9.08 18.12 6.20
C VAL A 245 -7.77 18.13 5.42
N ALA A 246 -6.65 18.15 6.11
CA ALA A 246 -5.34 18.32 5.47
C ALA A 246 -4.27 17.38 6.04
N ALA A 247 -3.40 16.88 5.17
CA ALA A 247 -2.32 15.99 5.54
C ALA A 247 -1.30 16.68 6.47
N ALA A 248 -0.93 16.01 7.55
CA ALA A 248 0.03 16.53 8.52
C ALA A 248 1.44 16.71 7.93
N GLY A 249 1.81 15.88 6.97
CA GLY A 249 3.13 15.81 6.36
C GLY A 249 3.78 14.43 6.56
N ASN A 250 4.81 14.16 5.77
CA ASN A 250 5.50 12.87 5.72
C ASN A 250 7.00 13.00 6.03
N ASP A 251 7.36 13.94 6.88
CA ASP A 251 8.73 14.24 7.32
C ASP A 251 8.99 13.88 8.78
N GLY A 252 8.18 12.94 9.31
CA GLY A 252 8.36 12.37 10.65
C GLY A 252 9.64 11.55 10.80
N GLY A 253 9.86 11.01 12.00
CA GLY A 253 11.02 10.20 12.33
C GLY A 253 12.15 11.02 12.97
N ILE A 254 13.39 10.63 12.71
CA ILE A 254 14.58 11.22 13.36
C ILE A 254 14.77 12.71 12.97
N ASP A 255 14.38 13.07 11.75
CA ASP A 255 14.53 14.40 11.18
C ASP A 255 13.25 15.25 11.28
N ASP A 256 12.25 14.80 12.06
CA ASP A 256 10.99 15.53 12.27
C ASP A 256 11.29 16.91 12.88
N ASP A 257 10.92 17.98 12.17
CA ASP A 257 11.11 19.34 12.61
C ASP A 257 10.09 19.77 13.70
N GLY A 258 9.20 18.87 14.12
CA GLY A 258 8.16 19.10 15.10
C GLY A 258 7.03 19.99 14.59
N ARG A 259 6.79 20.00 13.28
CA ARG A 259 5.74 20.80 12.65
C ARG A 259 4.89 19.94 11.72
N VAL A 260 3.65 20.36 11.57
CA VAL A 260 2.81 19.84 10.49
C VAL A 260 2.92 20.74 9.28
N SER A 261 2.70 20.19 8.10
CA SER A 261 2.77 20.88 6.81
C SER A 261 1.74 22.04 6.72
N VAL A 262 2.03 23.01 5.86
CA VAL A 262 1.06 24.06 5.48
C VAL A 262 0.22 23.51 4.31
N PRO A 263 -1.13 23.63 4.33
CA PRO A 263 -1.94 24.44 5.25
C PRO A 263 -2.55 23.69 6.45
N SER A 264 -2.13 22.46 6.75
CA SER A 264 -2.72 21.70 7.87
C SER A 264 -2.44 22.35 9.24
N ASN A 265 -1.43 23.20 9.33
CA ASN A 265 -1.09 23.99 10.52
C ASN A 265 -2.12 25.09 10.88
N VAL A 266 -3.07 25.38 9.99
CA VAL A 266 -4.11 26.39 10.21
C VAL A 266 -5.02 25.95 11.35
N ALA A 267 -5.31 26.88 12.27
CA ALA A 267 -6.23 26.63 13.37
C ALA A 267 -7.61 26.20 12.85
N ARG A 268 -8.21 25.18 13.46
CA ARG A 268 -9.50 24.59 13.09
C ARG A 268 -9.53 23.85 11.73
N ALA A 269 -8.46 23.85 10.94
CA ALA A 269 -8.28 22.83 9.92
C ALA A 269 -7.96 21.50 10.62
N ILE A 270 -8.51 20.40 10.14
CA ILE A 270 -8.26 19.07 10.69
C ILE A 270 -6.96 18.53 10.07
N SER A 271 -5.89 18.55 10.84
CA SER A 271 -4.60 17.97 10.45
C SER A 271 -4.61 16.47 10.74
N VAL A 272 -4.29 15.66 9.75
CA VAL A 272 -4.37 14.21 9.84
C VAL A 272 -2.99 13.58 9.73
N GLY A 273 -2.58 12.87 10.77
CA GLY A 273 -1.41 12.00 10.78
C GLY A 273 -1.76 10.60 10.29
N ALA A 274 -0.74 9.83 9.93
CA ALA A 274 -0.89 8.46 9.45
C ALA A 274 -0.65 7.44 10.55
N SER A 275 -1.42 6.36 10.56
CA SER A 275 -1.23 5.19 11.41
C SER A 275 -0.89 3.94 10.59
N THR A 276 -0.19 3.01 11.24
CA THR A 276 0.12 1.68 10.73
C THR A 276 -1.05 0.72 10.95
N ARG A 277 -0.96 -0.46 10.35
CA ARG A 277 -1.88 -1.56 10.61
C ARG A 277 -1.90 -2.00 12.08
N GLY A 278 -0.81 -1.80 12.81
CA GLY A 278 -0.72 -2.09 14.25
C GLY A 278 -1.44 -1.07 15.14
N GLY A 279 -1.89 0.05 14.58
CA GLY A 279 -2.50 1.17 15.31
C GLY A 279 -1.49 2.17 15.87
N ASP A 280 -0.19 1.94 15.65
CA ASP A 280 0.85 2.89 15.99
C ASP A 280 0.90 4.04 14.99
N VAL A 281 1.49 5.16 15.37
CA VAL A 281 1.78 6.25 14.43
C VAL A 281 2.81 5.76 13.42
N TRP A 282 2.54 5.99 12.13
CA TRP A 282 3.50 5.69 11.05
C TRP A 282 4.78 6.51 11.22
N GLU A 283 5.95 5.87 11.10
CA GLU A 283 7.24 6.48 11.45
C GLU A 283 7.56 7.78 10.69
N ASN A 284 7.06 7.91 9.45
CA ASN A 284 7.25 9.12 8.65
C ASN A 284 6.10 10.13 8.80
N SER A 285 5.09 9.87 9.63
CA SER A 285 4.02 10.85 9.88
C SER A 285 4.54 12.00 10.70
N SER A 286 4.39 13.25 10.19
CA SER A 286 4.74 14.44 10.95
C SER A 286 3.94 14.53 12.24
N LEU A 287 4.61 14.73 13.38
CA LEU A 287 4.00 14.72 14.71
C LEU A 287 3.53 16.11 15.18
N GLY A 288 4.03 17.15 14.56
CA GLY A 288 3.71 18.52 14.90
C GLY A 288 4.14 18.92 16.33
N SER A 289 4.37 20.21 16.53
CA SER A 289 4.69 20.74 17.84
C SER A 289 3.42 21.00 18.67
N GLN A 290 3.44 20.56 19.90
CA GLN A 290 2.40 20.90 20.89
C GLN A 290 2.56 22.33 21.44
N ILE A 291 3.57 23.07 20.95
CA ILE A 291 3.88 24.44 21.36
C ILE A 291 3.68 25.37 20.15
N MET A 292 2.94 26.43 20.32
CA MET A 292 2.78 27.47 19.31
C MET A 292 4.09 28.28 19.13
N PRO A 293 4.29 28.94 17.98
CA PRO A 293 5.48 29.76 17.74
C PRO A 293 5.74 30.85 18.79
N ASN A 294 4.69 31.28 19.50
CA ASN A 294 4.79 32.27 20.59
C ASN A 294 5.19 31.62 21.93
N GLY A 295 5.46 30.32 21.99
CA GLY A 295 5.85 29.58 23.19
C GLY A 295 4.70 29.10 24.07
N GLU A 296 3.45 29.36 23.70
CA GLU A 296 2.28 28.86 24.43
C GLU A 296 1.98 27.41 24.03
N GLN A 297 1.49 26.63 24.99
CA GLN A 297 1.06 25.27 24.73
C GLN A 297 -0.23 25.27 23.91
N ARG A 298 -0.26 24.47 22.83
CA ARG A 298 -1.50 24.21 22.10
C ARG A 298 -2.46 23.45 22.98
N THR A 299 -3.72 23.80 22.89
CA THR A 299 -4.81 23.10 23.56
C THR A 299 -5.84 22.64 22.55
N ASN A 300 -6.59 21.60 22.86
CA ASN A 300 -7.71 21.19 22.02
C ASN A 300 -8.64 22.37 21.73
N PRO A 301 -9.12 22.52 20.47
CA PRO A 301 -8.97 21.63 19.33
C PRO A 301 -7.75 21.94 18.40
N ASN A 302 -6.79 22.70 18.84
CA ASN A 302 -5.69 23.18 17.99
C ASN A 302 -4.37 22.42 18.21
N MET A 303 -4.43 21.22 18.79
CA MET A 303 -3.28 20.33 18.83
C MET A 303 -3.06 19.73 17.44
N LYS A 304 -1.82 19.69 16.97
CA LYS A 304 -1.48 19.21 15.63
C LYS A 304 -0.59 17.95 15.68
N PRO A 305 -0.88 16.93 14.89
CA PRO A 305 -2.15 16.71 14.19
C PRO A 305 -3.30 16.45 15.19
N GLU A 306 -4.54 16.77 14.81
CA GLU A 306 -5.72 16.55 15.67
C GLU A 306 -6.11 15.08 15.76
N ILE A 307 -5.86 14.31 14.69
CA ILE A 307 -6.29 12.91 14.56
C ILE A 307 -5.28 12.14 13.72
N ILE A 308 -5.24 10.82 13.92
CA ILE A 308 -4.56 9.87 13.04
C ILE A 308 -5.58 8.94 12.39
N ALA A 309 -5.28 8.48 11.17
CA ALA A 309 -6.07 7.49 10.46
C ALA A 309 -5.14 6.55 9.66
N PRO A 310 -5.61 5.40 9.17
CA PRO A 310 -4.79 4.48 8.39
C PRO A 310 -4.10 5.17 7.22
N GLY A 311 -2.78 4.97 7.09
CA GLY A 311 -2.00 5.63 6.05
C GLY A 311 -0.74 4.85 5.65
N GLU A 312 -0.58 3.58 6.04
CA GLU A 312 0.55 2.75 5.65
C GLU A 312 0.11 1.56 4.79
N GLY A 313 0.68 1.44 3.59
CA GLY A 313 0.42 0.30 2.70
C GLY A 313 -1.02 0.24 2.19
N ILE A 314 -1.64 1.39 1.96
CA ILE A 314 -3.02 1.52 1.49
C ILE A 314 -3.07 1.28 -0.01
N ILE A 315 -4.00 0.44 -0.46
CA ILE A 315 -4.19 0.13 -1.87
C ILE A 315 -5.40 0.86 -2.42
N SER A 316 -5.23 1.51 -3.55
CA SER A 316 -6.29 2.23 -4.25
C SER A 316 -6.09 2.23 -5.76
N THR A 317 -6.98 2.89 -6.48
CA THR A 317 -7.00 3.02 -7.93
C THR A 317 -5.77 3.74 -8.47
N GLY A 318 -5.26 3.28 -9.60
CA GLY A 318 -4.25 3.96 -10.39
C GLY A 318 -4.80 4.35 -11.77
N ARG A 319 -3.90 4.74 -12.70
CA ARG A 319 -4.28 5.04 -14.09
C ARG A 319 -4.75 3.80 -14.83
N GLY A 320 -5.77 3.96 -15.65
CA GLY A 320 -6.33 2.87 -16.43
C GLY A 320 -6.84 1.75 -15.50
N ASP A 321 -6.45 0.51 -15.77
CA ASP A 321 -6.81 -0.66 -14.97
C ASP A 321 -5.73 -1.01 -13.93
N SER A 322 -5.06 0.00 -13.37
CA SER A 322 -3.97 -0.19 -12.41
C SER A 322 -4.42 0.03 -10.97
N TRP A 323 -3.68 -0.61 -10.06
CA TRP A 323 -3.83 -0.46 -8.62
C TRP A 323 -2.46 -0.14 -8.03
N TYR A 324 -2.41 0.82 -7.11
CA TYR A 324 -1.18 1.23 -6.45
C TYR A 324 -1.30 1.09 -4.94
N SER A 325 -0.17 0.83 -4.31
CA SER A 325 -0.05 0.90 -2.85
C SER A 325 0.70 2.16 -2.49
N SER A 326 0.15 2.93 -1.58
CA SER A 326 0.76 4.15 -1.06
C SER A 326 0.92 4.10 0.45
N SER A 327 1.77 4.96 0.96
CA SER A 327 1.87 5.24 2.39
C SER A 327 2.08 6.73 2.58
N GLY A 328 1.22 7.34 3.38
CA GLY A 328 1.30 8.77 3.65
C GLY A 328 0.14 9.31 4.48
N THR A 329 0.35 10.50 5.01
CA THR A 329 -0.72 11.27 5.65
C THR A 329 -1.78 11.70 4.63
N SER A 330 -1.48 11.61 3.32
CA SER A 330 -2.44 11.80 2.23
C SER A 330 -3.56 10.77 2.27
N ASP A 331 -3.22 9.47 2.39
CA ASP A 331 -4.19 8.39 2.52
C ASP A 331 -5.05 8.57 3.76
N ALA A 332 -4.42 8.84 4.91
CA ALA A 332 -5.09 9.08 6.18
C ALA A 332 -6.09 10.26 6.09
N THR A 333 -5.74 11.32 5.36
CA THR A 333 -6.60 12.48 5.12
C THR A 333 -7.89 12.08 4.44
N VAL A 334 -7.82 11.16 3.46
CA VAL A 334 -9.02 10.68 2.75
C VAL A 334 -9.93 9.86 3.67
N PHE A 335 -9.37 9.03 4.56
CA PHE A 335 -10.18 8.30 5.55
C PHE A 335 -10.97 9.26 6.44
N VAL A 336 -10.33 10.32 6.95
CA VAL A 336 -11.03 11.33 7.76
C VAL A 336 -12.04 12.12 6.95
N THR A 337 -11.71 12.46 5.70
CA THR A 337 -12.63 13.13 4.77
C THR A 337 -13.89 12.30 4.54
N ALA A 338 -13.72 10.99 4.29
CA ALA A 338 -14.83 10.08 4.10
C ALA A 338 -15.72 9.96 5.35
N ALA A 339 -15.11 9.76 6.53
CA ALA A 339 -15.85 9.69 7.78
C ALA A 339 -16.67 10.96 8.01
N LEU A 340 -16.06 12.11 7.75
CA LEU A 340 -16.75 13.41 7.89
C LEU A 340 -17.90 13.56 6.89
N ALA A 341 -17.76 13.03 5.66
CA ALA A 341 -18.84 13.03 4.67
C ALA A 341 -20.04 12.19 5.14
N LEU A 342 -19.79 11.00 5.73
CA LEU A 342 -20.87 10.17 6.29
C LEU A 342 -21.54 10.86 7.49
N ILE A 343 -20.77 11.51 8.35
CA ILE A 343 -21.31 12.28 9.48
C ILE A 343 -22.20 13.43 8.99
N LEU A 344 -21.80 14.13 7.91
CA LEU A 344 -22.59 15.23 7.35
C LEU A 344 -23.83 14.76 6.62
N GLU A 345 -23.86 13.55 6.04
CA GLU A 345 -25.06 12.93 5.51
C GLU A 345 -26.08 12.70 6.65
N ASP A 346 -25.65 12.14 7.78
CA ASP A 346 -26.51 11.91 8.94
C ASP A 346 -26.90 13.22 9.65
N GLN A 347 -25.97 14.19 9.71
CA GLN A 347 -26.14 15.45 10.44
C GLN A 347 -25.87 16.68 9.54
N PRO A 348 -26.73 16.99 8.57
CA PRO A 348 -26.49 18.03 7.55
C PRO A 348 -26.34 19.47 8.09
N ARG A 349 -26.69 19.69 9.36
CA ARG A 349 -26.58 21.00 10.02
C ARG A 349 -25.29 21.18 10.81
N MET A 350 -24.49 20.13 10.90
CA MET A 350 -23.22 20.22 11.55
C MET A 350 -22.31 21.22 10.81
N LYS A 351 -21.68 22.09 11.54
CA LYS A 351 -20.72 23.08 11.02
C LYS A 351 -19.45 23.03 11.88
N PRO A 352 -18.29 23.30 11.31
CA PRO A 352 -17.08 23.46 12.14
C PRO A 352 -17.35 24.58 13.14
N ASN A 353 -17.31 24.22 14.42
CA ASN A 353 -17.54 25.22 15.47
C ASN A 353 -16.24 26.04 15.65
N PRO A 354 -16.28 27.35 15.45
CA PRO A 354 -15.11 28.20 15.67
C PRO A 354 -14.61 28.23 17.12
N GLN A 355 -15.39 27.72 18.06
CA GLN A 355 -15.08 27.72 19.49
C GLN A 355 -14.80 26.33 20.08
N SER A 356 -14.91 25.28 19.31
CA SER A 356 -14.69 23.88 19.74
C SER A 356 -13.41 23.32 19.18
#